data_c638b394875ab1ce3b603a8f03951f7f
#
_entry.id   c638b394875ab1ce3b603a8f03951f7f
#
_cell.length_a   1.000
_cell.length_b   1.000
_cell.length_c   1.000
_cell.angle_alpha   90.00
_cell.angle_beta   90.00
_cell.angle_gamma   90.00
#
_symmetry.space_group_name_H-M   'P 1'
#
loop_
_entity.id
_entity.type
_entity.pdbx_description
1 polymer ?
#
loop_
_entity_poly.entity_id
_entity_poly.type
_entity_poly.pdbx_seq_one_letter_code
_entity_poly.pdbx_strand_id
1 'polypeptide(L)'
;LGRGGASGVAEMRAWGTERGVDVYGHDLLCVNGQTICATRIRHELGQGHVELAAELLGRPYMLRGVVAAGRHEGSDMGFPTANIQVPDGIQVPADGVYEGLVLVDDTVWPAAVNVGLPPTYADDAASAHLEANLIGYAGDLYGASVSLAFTRWLRPSRVFDSLDELIATVEGNIDDIRHNLGEQGVSIRD
;
A
#
# COMPACT_ATOMS: atom_id res chain seq x y z
N LEU A 1 10.51 26.94 -5.13
CA LEU A 1 9.72 27.08 -6.33
C LEU A 1 10.55 27.66 -7.48
N GLY A 2 10.10 27.49 -8.74
CA GLY A 2 10.83 27.97 -9.91
C GLY A 2 12.01 27.09 -10.32
N ARG A 3 12.75 27.51 -11.37
CA ARG A 3 13.89 26.76 -11.92
C ARG A 3 14.99 26.64 -10.87
N GLY A 4 15.37 25.42 -10.52
CA GLY A 4 16.40 25.14 -9.52
C GLY A 4 16.00 25.42 -8.06
N GLY A 5 14.71 25.60 -7.77
CA GLY A 5 14.24 25.85 -6.40
C GLY A 5 14.62 27.24 -5.84
N ALA A 6 14.92 28.20 -6.70
CA ALA A 6 15.49 29.51 -6.35
C ALA A 6 14.51 30.45 -5.63
N SER A 7 13.20 30.16 -5.61
CA SER A 7 12.18 31.04 -5.03
C SER A 7 11.51 30.40 -3.81
N GLY A 8 11.52 31.08 -2.69
CA GLY A 8 10.81 30.72 -1.47
C GLY A 8 9.49 31.48 -1.31
N VAL A 9 8.91 31.40 -0.11
CA VAL A 9 7.66 32.08 0.25
C VAL A 9 7.81 33.60 0.24
N ALA A 10 8.98 34.12 0.63
CA ALA A 10 9.24 35.55 0.67
C ALA A 10 9.20 36.20 -0.72
N GLU A 11 9.88 35.58 -1.69
CA GLU A 11 9.87 36.01 -3.09
C GLU A 11 8.49 35.92 -3.72
N MET A 12 7.73 34.85 -3.40
CA MET A 12 6.36 34.71 -3.85
C MET A 12 5.42 35.75 -3.28
N ARG A 13 5.59 36.14 -1.99
CA ARG A 13 4.83 37.23 -1.39
C ARG A 13 5.13 38.56 -2.07
N ALA A 14 6.40 38.89 -2.31
CA ALA A 14 6.79 40.09 -3.04
C ALA A 14 6.16 40.14 -4.43
N TRP A 15 6.25 39.03 -5.19
CA TRP A 15 5.65 38.93 -6.50
C TRP A 15 4.11 39.06 -6.47
N GLY A 16 3.45 38.46 -5.45
CA GLY A 16 2.00 38.54 -5.27
C GLY A 16 1.53 39.94 -4.95
N THR A 17 2.25 40.66 -4.04
CA THR A 17 1.94 42.06 -3.67
C THR A 17 1.93 42.99 -4.90
N GLU A 18 2.87 42.84 -5.81
CA GLU A 18 2.92 43.61 -7.07
C GLU A 18 1.74 43.37 -7.99
N ARG A 19 1.05 42.25 -7.85
CA ARG A 19 0.00 41.77 -8.79
C ARG A 19 -1.38 41.62 -8.14
N GLY A 20 -1.51 42.10 -6.88
CA GLY A 20 -2.76 41.99 -6.14
C GLY A 20 -3.17 40.53 -5.84
N VAL A 21 -2.18 39.61 -5.69
CA VAL A 21 -2.39 38.22 -5.35
C VAL A 21 -1.90 37.97 -3.93
N ASP A 22 -2.79 37.47 -3.06
CA ASP A 22 -2.42 37.10 -1.70
C ASP A 22 -1.65 35.78 -1.69
N VAL A 23 -0.49 35.77 -1.00
CA VAL A 23 0.35 34.58 -0.84
C VAL A 23 0.46 34.21 0.63
N TYR A 24 -0.12 33.05 0.97
CA TYR A 24 -0.06 32.47 2.30
C TYR A 24 1.01 31.36 2.34
N GLY A 25 1.97 31.50 3.26
CA GLY A 25 2.95 30.46 3.56
C GLY A 25 2.64 29.85 4.92
N HIS A 26 2.64 28.54 4.98
CA HIS A 26 2.52 27.78 6.22
C HIS A 26 3.85 27.10 6.54
N ASP A 27 4.16 26.99 7.83
CA ASP A 27 5.30 26.22 8.29
C ASP A 27 5.09 24.73 7.97
N LEU A 28 6.18 24.06 7.62
CA LEU A 28 6.13 22.63 7.33
C LEU A 28 6.03 21.86 8.66
N LEU A 29 5.14 20.86 8.68
CA LEU A 29 5.05 19.95 9.80
C LEU A 29 6.32 19.11 9.90
N CYS A 30 6.73 18.79 11.11
CA CYS A 30 7.89 17.96 11.41
C CYS A 30 7.51 16.80 12.34
N VAL A 31 8.08 15.64 12.08
CA VAL A 31 8.03 14.46 12.95
C VAL A 31 9.46 14.03 13.21
N ASN A 32 9.82 13.85 14.49
CA ASN A 32 11.18 13.49 14.94
C ASN A 32 12.27 14.46 14.40
N GLY A 33 11.96 15.78 14.40
CA GLY A 33 12.88 16.83 13.93
C GLY A 33 13.09 16.88 12.41
N GLN A 34 12.38 16.07 11.64
CA GLN A 34 12.45 16.06 10.19
C GLN A 34 11.12 16.49 9.56
N THR A 35 11.22 17.32 8.52
CA THR A 35 10.06 17.81 7.78
C THR A 35 9.27 16.66 7.11
N ILE A 36 7.93 16.75 7.22
CA ILE A 36 7.03 15.89 6.45
C ILE A 36 6.96 16.43 5.02
N CYS A 37 7.33 15.59 4.05
CA CYS A 37 7.19 15.89 2.63
C CYS A 37 6.98 14.62 1.81
N ALA A 38 6.45 14.79 0.60
CA ALA A 38 6.17 13.67 -0.29
C ALA A 38 7.41 12.81 -0.63
N THR A 39 8.59 13.44 -0.70
CA THR A 39 9.85 12.71 -0.96
C THR A 39 10.18 11.77 0.20
N ARG A 40 10.05 12.23 1.45
CA ARG A 40 10.27 11.40 2.64
C ARG A 40 9.26 10.25 2.69
N ILE A 41 7.98 10.53 2.48
CA ILE A 41 6.94 9.49 2.50
C ILE A 41 7.20 8.42 1.45
N ARG A 42 7.56 8.80 0.21
CA ARG A 42 7.92 7.83 -0.83
C ARG A 42 9.17 7.02 -0.49
N HIS A 43 10.15 7.65 0.15
CA HIS A 43 11.34 6.96 0.63
C HIS A 43 10.96 5.88 1.65
N GLU A 44 10.16 6.21 2.66
CA GLU A 44 9.73 5.25 3.68
C GLU A 44 8.91 4.10 3.09
N LEU A 45 7.99 4.39 2.16
CA LEU A 45 7.26 3.35 1.42
C LEU A 45 8.19 2.43 0.62
N GLY A 46 9.20 3.01 -0.04
CA GLY A 46 10.22 2.24 -0.78
C GLY A 46 11.14 1.39 0.10
N GLN A 47 11.13 1.59 1.41
CA GLN A 47 11.83 0.76 2.40
C GLN A 47 10.88 -0.22 3.13
N GLY A 48 9.58 -0.21 2.80
CA GLY A 48 8.57 -1.05 3.46
C GLY A 48 8.06 -0.50 4.80
N HIS A 49 8.48 0.70 5.21
CA HIS A 49 8.11 1.33 6.48
C HIS A 49 6.71 1.95 6.40
N VAL A 50 5.69 1.11 6.19
CA VAL A 50 4.31 1.56 5.96
C VAL A 50 3.69 2.21 7.20
N GLU A 51 4.08 1.77 8.41
CA GLU A 51 3.65 2.34 9.68
C GLU A 51 4.17 3.79 9.85
N LEU A 52 5.46 4.02 9.56
CA LEU A 52 6.02 5.36 9.58
C LEU A 52 5.42 6.25 8.48
N ALA A 53 5.20 5.69 7.29
CA ALA A 53 4.50 6.41 6.23
C ALA A 53 3.08 6.82 6.66
N ALA A 54 2.37 5.94 7.40
CA ALA A 54 1.04 6.24 7.95
C ALA A 54 1.10 7.35 9.01
N GLU A 55 2.08 7.33 9.90
CA GLU A 55 2.32 8.42 10.87
C GLU A 55 2.53 9.76 10.17
N LEU A 56 3.39 9.79 9.13
CA LEU A 56 3.68 10.99 8.35
C LEU A 56 2.47 11.50 7.56
N LEU A 57 1.59 10.60 7.09
CA LEU A 57 0.37 10.92 6.33
C LEU A 57 -0.82 11.27 7.23
N GLY A 58 -0.78 10.87 8.52
CA GLY A 58 -1.93 10.91 9.44
C GLY A 58 -3.02 9.88 9.11
N ARG A 59 -2.73 8.90 8.25
CA ARG A 59 -3.60 7.79 7.85
C ARG A 59 -2.80 6.68 7.18
N PRO A 60 -3.29 5.43 7.15
CA PRO A 60 -2.64 4.37 6.37
C PRO A 60 -2.43 4.79 4.91
N TYR A 61 -1.31 4.36 4.34
CA TYR A 61 -1.07 4.54 2.92
C TYR A 61 -2.04 3.67 2.13
N MET A 62 -2.74 4.26 1.19
CA MET A 62 -3.79 3.59 0.42
C MET A 62 -3.58 3.81 -1.08
N LEU A 63 -3.75 2.75 -1.86
CA LEU A 63 -3.79 2.78 -3.30
C LEU A 63 -5.11 2.19 -3.83
N ARG A 64 -5.42 2.53 -5.08
CA ARG A 64 -6.58 1.98 -5.80
C ARG A 64 -6.10 1.19 -6.99
N GLY A 65 -6.79 0.09 -7.26
CA GLY A 65 -6.51 -0.75 -8.41
C GLY A 65 -7.73 -1.52 -8.86
N VAL A 66 -7.54 -2.28 -9.93
CA VAL A 66 -8.57 -3.17 -10.49
C VAL A 66 -8.07 -4.60 -10.35
N VAL A 67 -8.92 -5.48 -9.90
CA VAL A 67 -8.59 -6.91 -9.79
C VAL A 67 -8.55 -7.54 -11.18
N ALA A 68 -7.40 -8.06 -11.56
CA ALA A 68 -7.17 -8.75 -12.82
C ALA A 68 -7.05 -10.26 -12.63
N ALA A 69 -7.16 -11.00 -13.73
CA ALA A 69 -6.86 -12.43 -13.73
C ALA A 69 -5.38 -12.65 -13.37
N GLY A 70 -5.13 -13.55 -12.44
CA GLY A 70 -3.80 -13.97 -12.00
C GLY A 70 -3.51 -15.40 -12.37
N ARG A 71 -2.41 -15.94 -11.84
CA ARG A 71 -1.95 -17.32 -12.10
C ARG A 71 -2.73 -18.41 -11.33
N HIS A 72 -3.66 -18.03 -10.44
CA HIS A 72 -4.47 -18.92 -9.59
C HIS A 72 -3.70 -19.83 -8.61
N GLU A 73 -2.39 -19.69 -8.48
CA GLU A 73 -1.56 -20.54 -7.63
C GLU A 73 -2.00 -20.52 -6.15
N GLY A 74 -2.40 -19.36 -5.64
CA GLY A 74 -2.92 -19.24 -4.27
C GLY A 74 -4.23 -20.00 -4.06
N SER A 75 -5.10 -20.06 -5.06
CA SER A 75 -6.37 -20.80 -5.00
C SER A 75 -6.16 -22.30 -4.89
N ASP A 76 -5.17 -22.84 -5.61
CA ASP A 76 -4.82 -24.28 -5.58
C ASP A 76 -4.27 -24.69 -4.20
N MET A 77 -3.68 -23.74 -3.46
CA MET A 77 -3.17 -23.93 -2.09
C MET A 77 -4.19 -23.61 -0.99
N GLY A 78 -5.43 -23.21 -1.34
CA GLY A 78 -6.47 -22.85 -0.38
C GLY A 78 -6.43 -21.39 0.09
N PHE A 79 -5.58 -20.55 -0.49
CA PHE A 79 -5.46 -19.09 -0.18
C PHE A 79 -5.76 -18.25 -1.42
N PRO A 80 -7.04 -18.12 -1.84
CA PRO A 80 -7.37 -17.35 -3.04
C PRO A 80 -6.88 -15.89 -2.89
N THR A 81 -6.16 -15.40 -3.90
CA THR A 81 -5.62 -14.04 -3.92
C THR A 81 -6.22 -13.22 -5.06
N ALA A 82 -6.50 -11.96 -4.78
CA ALA A 82 -6.84 -10.96 -5.77
C ALA A 82 -5.57 -10.31 -6.30
N ASN A 83 -5.33 -10.38 -7.61
CA ASN A 83 -4.23 -9.67 -8.27
C ASN A 83 -4.67 -8.24 -8.56
N ILE A 84 -4.09 -7.27 -7.86
CA ILE A 84 -4.49 -5.86 -7.93
C ILE A 84 -3.54 -5.13 -8.88
N GLN A 85 -4.07 -4.70 -10.03
CA GLN A 85 -3.33 -3.83 -10.95
C GLN A 85 -3.53 -2.37 -10.56
N VAL A 86 -2.44 -1.66 -10.37
CA VAL A 86 -2.44 -0.22 -10.08
C VAL A 86 -1.95 0.56 -11.29
N PRO A 87 -2.43 1.80 -11.49
CA PRO A 87 -1.95 2.65 -12.57
C PRO A 87 -0.45 2.94 -12.48
N ASP A 88 0.19 3.14 -13.62
CA ASP A 88 1.60 3.54 -13.68
C ASP A 88 1.87 4.82 -12.88
N GLY A 89 3.03 4.87 -12.26
CA GLY A 89 3.48 6.02 -11.47
C GLY A 89 2.90 6.09 -10.05
N ILE A 90 2.05 5.15 -9.65
CA ILE A 90 1.64 5.00 -8.25
C ILE A 90 2.78 4.34 -7.46
N GLN A 91 3.14 4.95 -6.32
CA GLN A 91 4.12 4.37 -5.43
C GLN A 91 3.57 3.11 -4.78
N VAL A 92 4.16 1.96 -5.07
CA VAL A 92 3.91 0.71 -4.33
C VAL A 92 4.98 0.59 -3.23
N PRO A 93 4.65 0.08 -2.03
CA PRO A 93 5.65 -0.21 -1.01
C PRO A 93 6.72 -1.21 -1.47
N ALA A 94 7.80 -1.35 -0.71
CA ALA A 94 8.86 -2.33 -0.99
C ALA A 94 8.30 -3.76 -1.06
N ASP A 95 9.03 -4.64 -1.75
CA ASP A 95 8.69 -6.06 -1.84
C ASP A 95 8.65 -6.71 -0.46
N GLY A 96 7.56 -7.43 -0.18
CA GLY A 96 7.36 -8.09 1.11
C GLY A 96 5.91 -8.47 1.36
N VAL A 97 5.65 -8.97 2.55
CA VAL A 97 4.33 -9.36 3.02
C VAL A 97 3.84 -8.35 4.07
N TYR A 98 2.62 -7.91 3.90
CA TYR A 98 1.98 -6.86 4.72
C TYR A 98 0.63 -7.32 5.24
N GLU A 99 0.26 -6.77 6.36
CA GLU A 99 -1.13 -6.68 6.80
C GLU A 99 -1.79 -5.49 6.10
N GLY A 100 -3.02 -5.65 5.67
CA GLY A 100 -3.76 -4.58 5.02
C GLY A 100 -5.26 -4.70 5.17
N LEU A 101 -5.95 -3.68 4.68
CA LEU A 101 -7.39 -3.59 4.59
C LEU A 101 -7.79 -3.35 3.14
N VAL A 102 -8.69 -4.16 2.60
CA VAL A 102 -9.22 -4.01 1.24
C VAL A 102 -10.67 -3.61 1.29
N LEU A 103 -10.98 -2.44 0.74
CA LEU A 103 -12.35 -1.98 0.51
C LEU A 103 -12.83 -2.53 -0.82
N VAL A 104 -13.90 -3.32 -0.74
CA VAL A 104 -14.68 -3.84 -1.88
C VAL A 104 -16.09 -3.32 -1.72
N ASP A 105 -16.57 -2.56 -2.69
CA ASP A 105 -17.82 -1.81 -2.60
C ASP A 105 -17.89 -0.98 -1.30
N ASP A 106 -18.73 -1.38 -0.35
CA ASP A 106 -18.90 -0.69 0.94
C ASP A 106 -18.46 -1.55 2.13
N THR A 107 -17.65 -2.57 1.89
CA THR A 107 -17.18 -3.48 2.93
C THR A 107 -15.65 -3.51 2.95
N VAL A 108 -15.08 -3.31 4.13
CA VAL A 108 -13.65 -3.39 4.40
C VAL A 108 -13.29 -4.77 4.92
N TRP A 109 -12.37 -5.44 4.25
CA TRP A 109 -11.91 -6.79 4.56
C TRP A 109 -10.46 -6.77 5.04
N PRO A 110 -10.11 -7.51 6.12
CA PRO A 110 -8.72 -7.77 6.46
C PRO A 110 -8.03 -8.55 5.34
N ALA A 111 -6.77 -8.28 5.09
CA ALA A 111 -6.05 -8.96 4.02
C ALA A 111 -4.57 -9.19 4.34
N ALA A 112 -4.08 -10.36 3.91
CA ALA A 112 -2.66 -10.61 3.75
C ALA A 112 -2.24 -10.17 2.35
N VAL A 113 -1.28 -9.25 2.27
CA VAL A 113 -0.87 -8.60 1.02
C VAL A 113 0.57 -8.96 0.70
N ASN A 114 0.81 -9.50 -0.49
CA ASN A 114 2.14 -9.72 -1.03
C ASN A 114 2.46 -8.64 -2.07
N VAL A 115 3.59 -7.96 -1.89
CA VAL A 115 4.15 -7.00 -2.85
C VAL A 115 5.42 -7.58 -3.43
N GLY A 116 5.57 -7.52 -4.74
CA GLY A 116 6.73 -8.03 -5.47
C GLY A 116 6.49 -9.36 -6.17
N LEU A 117 7.37 -9.67 -7.13
CA LEU A 117 7.35 -10.95 -7.81
C LEU A 117 7.72 -12.08 -6.84
N PRO A 118 7.01 -13.22 -6.88
CA PRO A 118 7.53 -14.42 -6.24
C PRO A 118 8.94 -14.71 -6.76
N PRO A 119 9.91 -15.02 -5.90
CA PRO A 119 11.29 -15.25 -6.31
C PRO A 119 11.50 -16.30 -7.42
N THR A 120 10.51 -17.17 -7.61
CA THR A 120 10.50 -18.25 -8.63
C THR A 120 10.28 -17.72 -10.05
N TYR A 121 9.86 -16.44 -10.24
CA TYR A 121 9.39 -15.91 -11.54
C TYR A 121 9.99 -14.55 -11.90
N ALA A 122 11.24 -14.31 -11.55
CA ALA A 122 11.93 -13.02 -11.72
C ALA A 122 12.05 -12.50 -13.18
N ASP A 123 11.69 -13.29 -14.18
CA ASP A 123 11.87 -12.94 -15.60
C ASP A 123 10.72 -12.13 -16.22
N ASP A 124 9.57 -11.95 -15.54
CA ASP A 124 8.41 -11.21 -16.05
C ASP A 124 8.30 -9.78 -15.44
N ALA A 125 9.32 -9.01 -15.54
CA ALA A 125 9.54 -7.73 -14.84
C ALA A 125 8.77 -6.52 -15.42
N ALA A 126 7.49 -6.60 -15.73
CA ALA A 126 6.77 -5.47 -16.36
C ALA A 126 5.76 -4.72 -15.45
N SER A 127 5.37 -5.26 -14.29
CA SER A 127 4.47 -4.54 -13.36
C SER A 127 4.72 -4.97 -11.92
N ALA A 128 4.55 -4.05 -10.96
CA ALA A 128 4.56 -4.41 -9.55
C ALA A 128 3.43 -5.41 -9.28
N HIS A 129 3.79 -6.64 -8.92
CA HIS A 129 2.82 -7.65 -8.54
C HIS A 129 2.30 -7.33 -7.14
N LEU A 130 0.99 -7.18 -7.05
CA LEU A 130 0.29 -6.87 -5.81
C LEU A 130 -0.84 -7.88 -5.67
N GLU A 131 -0.68 -8.79 -4.74
CA GLU A 131 -1.64 -9.85 -4.46
C GLU A 131 -2.19 -9.69 -3.06
N ALA A 132 -3.52 -9.78 -2.92
CA ALA A 132 -4.19 -9.70 -1.62
C ALA A 132 -5.09 -10.92 -1.39
N ASN A 133 -4.84 -11.67 -0.32
CA ASN A 133 -5.77 -12.65 0.21
C ASN A 133 -6.72 -11.95 1.18
N LEU A 134 -7.99 -11.76 0.79
CA LEU A 134 -9.01 -11.14 1.64
C LEU A 134 -9.55 -12.20 2.61
N ILE A 135 -9.31 -11.98 3.90
CA ILE A 135 -9.68 -12.92 4.96
C ILE A 135 -11.21 -12.90 5.18
N GLY A 136 -11.83 -14.07 5.08
CA GLY A 136 -13.27 -14.24 5.22
C GLY A 136 -14.11 -13.86 3.99
N TYR A 137 -13.50 -13.34 2.94
CA TYR A 137 -14.20 -13.03 1.69
C TYR A 137 -14.47 -14.31 0.88
N ALA A 138 -15.69 -14.43 0.39
CA ALA A 138 -16.08 -15.48 -0.54
C ALA A 138 -16.86 -14.86 -1.70
N GLY A 139 -16.25 -14.80 -2.88
CA GLY A 139 -16.86 -14.24 -4.08
C GLY A 139 -15.86 -14.02 -5.19
N ASP A 140 -16.34 -13.58 -6.34
CA ASP A 140 -15.52 -13.19 -7.48
C ASP A 140 -15.25 -11.69 -7.42
N LEU A 141 -13.98 -11.33 -7.58
CA LEU A 141 -13.51 -9.94 -7.59
C LEU A 141 -13.00 -9.49 -8.96
N TYR A 142 -13.03 -10.34 -9.98
CA TYR A 142 -12.48 -9.97 -11.30
C TYR A 142 -13.17 -8.74 -11.87
N GLY A 143 -12.36 -7.76 -12.29
CA GLY A 143 -12.81 -6.48 -12.81
C GLY A 143 -13.30 -5.50 -11.75
N ALA A 144 -13.36 -5.90 -10.47
CA ALA A 144 -13.75 -4.99 -9.39
C ALA A 144 -12.68 -3.93 -9.14
N SER A 145 -13.13 -2.70 -8.89
CA SER A 145 -12.27 -1.63 -8.37
C SER A 145 -12.17 -1.76 -6.86
N VAL A 146 -10.95 -1.85 -6.34
CA VAL A 146 -10.66 -1.99 -4.91
C VAL A 146 -9.76 -0.88 -4.41
N SER A 147 -9.86 -0.56 -3.12
CA SER A 147 -8.90 0.29 -2.42
C SER A 147 -8.18 -0.56 -1.37
N LEU A 148 -6.85 -0.60 -1.43
CA LEU A 148 -6.01 -1.32 -0.49
C LEU A 148 -5.24 -0.34 0.39
N ALA A 149 -5.41 -0.45 1.69
CA ALA A 149 -4.63 0.25 2.71
C ALA A 149 -3.62 -0.69 3.35
N PHE A 150 -2.37 -0.25 3.48
CA PHE A 150 -1.31 -0.98 4.17
C PHE A 150 -1.28 -0.53 5.63
N THR A 151 -1.37 -1.49 6.56
CA THR A 151 -1.42 -1.21 8.00
C THR A 151 -0.13 -1.57 8.71
N ARG A 152 0.51 -2.68 8.32
CA ARG A 152 1.72 -3.18 9.00
C ARG A 152 2.60 -4.00 8.06
N TRP A 153 3.93 -3.86 8.20
CA TRP A 153 4.91 -4.77 7.63
C TRP A 153 4.95 -6.08 8.43
N LEU A 154 4.90 -7.22 7.77
CA LEU A 154 5.00 -8.52 8.42
C LEU A 154 6.39 -9.15 8.26
N ARG A 155 6.86 -9.25 7.02
CA ARG A 155 8.15 -9.89 6.71
C ARG A 155 8.62 -9.62 5.28
N PRO A 156 9.91 -9.84 4.97
CA PRO A 156 10.37 -9.85 3.58
C PRO A 156 9.79 -11.05 2.82
N SER A 157 9.70 -10.92 1.49
CA SER A 157 9.50 -12.06 0.60
C SER A 157 10.70 -13.01 0.69
N ARG A 158 10.44 -14.32 0.68
CA ARG A 158 11.51 -15.34 0.71
C ARG A 158 11.14 -16.54 -0.13
N VAL A 159 12.16 -17.30 -0.54
CA VAL A 159 12.00 -18.66 -1.09
C VAL A 159 11.78 -19.61 0.09
N PHE A 160 10.95 -20.61 -0.12
CA PHE A 160 10.66 -21.67 0.86
C PHE A 160 11.29 -22.97 0.41
N ASP A 161 11.78 -23.77 1.36
CA ASP A 161 12.41 -25.06 1.08
C ASP A 161 11.39 -26.16 0.77
N SER A 162 10.12 -25.95 1.18
CA SER A 162 9.02 -26.88 0.94
C SER A 162 7.67 -26.16 0.85
N LEU A 163 6.69 -26.84 0.24
CA LEU A 163 5.31 -26.40 0.18
C LEU A 163 4.68 -26.31 1.59
N ASP A 164 5.00 -27.27 2.46
CA ASP A 164 4.48 -27.32 3.82
C ASP A 164 4.97 -26.10 4.63
N GLU A 165 6.24 -25.70 4.47
CA GLU A 165 6.78 -24.50 5.09
C GLU A 165 6.09 -23.22 4.58
N LEU A 166 5.83 -23.14 3.27
CA LEU A 166 5.10 -22.03 2.68
C LEU A 166 3.69 -21.94 3.28
N ILE A 167 2.95 -23.04 3.29
CA ILE A 167 1.58 -23.10 3.83
C ILE A 167 1.57 -22.68 5.29
N ALA A 168 2.40 -23.29 6.14
CA ALA A 168 2.47 -22.96 7.57
C ALA A 168 2.81 -21.48 7.81
N THR A 169 3.69 -20.91 6.97
CA THR A 169 4.05 -19.48 7.09
C THR A 169 2.88 -18.58 6.68
N VAL A 170 2.16 -18.90 5.61
CA VAL A 170 0.99 -18.14 5.16
C VAL A 170 -0.14 -18.22 6.19
N GLU A 171 -0.44 -19.41 6.72
CA GLU A 171 -1.41 -19.60 7.80
C GLU A 171 -1.07 -18.77 9.03
N GLY A 172 0.19 -18.80 9.47
CA GLY A 172 0.66 -17.98 10.58
C GLY A 172 0.49 -16.47 10.35
N ASN A 173 0.73 -15.98 9.12
CA ASN A 173 0.48 -14.59 8.78
C ASN A 173 -1.04 -14.26 8.82
N ILE A 174 -1.89 -15.15 8.29
CA ILE A 174 -3.35 -14.97 8.28
C ILE A 174 -3.89 -14.96 9.73
N ASP A 175 -3.40 -15.86 10.60
CA ASP A 175 -3.84 -15.93 11.99
C ASP A 175 -3.42 -14.69 12.79
N ASP A 176 -2.23 -14.15 12.54
CA ASP A 176 -1.76 -12.89 13.13
C ASP A 176 -2.64 -11.70 12.67
N ILE A 177 -3.00 -11.63 11.39
CA ILE A 177 -3.91 -10.62 10.86
C ILE A 177 -5.31 -10.76 11.44
N ARG A 178 -5.85 -11.98 11.54
CA ARG A 178 -7.16 -12.25 12.18
C ARG A 178 -7.19 -11.76 13.61
N HIS A 179 -6.12 -12.03 14.35
CA HIS A 179 -6.01 -11.56 15.73
C HIS A 179 -6.04 -10.03 15.83
N ASN A 180 -5.43 -9.35 14.89
CA ASN A 180 -5.25 -7.90 14.92
C ASN A 180 -6.42 -7.13 14.30
N LEU A 181 -6.94 -7.58 13.15
CA LEU A 181 -7.95 -6.88 12.36
C LEU A 181 -9.32 -7.57 12.30
N GLY A 182 -9.44 -8.79 12.86
CA GLY A 182 -10.63 -9.60 12.75
C GLY A 182 -10.63 -10.53 11.54
N GLU A 183 -11.70 -11.32 11.40
CA GLU A 183 -11.81 -12.37 10.40
C GLU A 183 -12.98 -12.19 9.41
N GLN A 184 -13.66 -11.06 9.46
CA GLN A 184 -14.83 -10.77 8.65
C GLN A 184 -14.80 -9.35 8.11
N GLY A 185 -15.48 -9.15 6.99
CA GLY A 185 -15.69 -7.81 6.43
C GLY A 185 -16.59 -6.96 7.31
N VAL A 186 -16.26 -5.67 7.38
CA VAL A 186 -17.02 -4.66 8.13
C VAL A 186 -17.61 -3.67 7.14
N SER A 187 -18.96 -3.51 7.15
CA SER A 187 -19.63 -2.51 6.32
C SER A 187 -19.29 -1.10 6.81
N ILE A 188 -19.00 -0.19 5.87
CA ILE A 188 -18.81 1.24 6.15
C ILE A 188 -20.05 2.09 5.87
N ARG A 189 -21.15 1.44 5.47
CA ARG A 189 -22.49 2.06 5.43
C ARG A 189 -23.20 1.79 6.75
N ASP A 190 -23.62 2.88 7.40
CA ASP A 190 -24.59 2.85 8.51
C ASP A 190 -26.00 2.62 7.97
#